data_e9970ebdc44ef77b7d63899bb1cf56b3
#
_entry.id   e9970ebdc44ef77b7d63899bb1cf56b3
#
_cell.length_a   1.000
_cell.length_b   1.000
_cell.length_c   1.000
_cell.angle_alpha   90.00
_cell.angle_beta   90.00
_cell.angle_gamma   90.00
#
_symmetry.space_group_name_H-M   'P 1'
#
loop_
_entity.id
_entity.type
_entity.pdbx_description
1 polymer ?
#
loop_
_entity_poly.entity_id
_entity_poly.type
_entity_poly.pdbx_seq_one_letter_code
_entity_poly.pdbx_strand_id
1 'polypeptide(L)'
;MVYADYHVHSDYSDDSWYLMEDVVKDAIQLGLKEICFTDHVDYGVKPDWKPREEFQVGKNKEVKNVHYDLYFAELDKLAKKYEKEINIKKGLEFGMQVHTIPKFEELYQSQDFDFILLSVHQIEDKEFWTGEFQKGHTHKESYDRYYDEMYQLVTTYKNYSVLAHMDLVRRYLDKEVDRFEYNKDKIKEILKVVIENNKGIEVNTSSSRYEINGLTPSIEILKLYHELGGKIITIGSD
;
A
#
# COMPACT_ATOMS: atom_id res chain seq x y z
N MET A 1 19.67 16.07 -3.21
CA MET A 1 18.31 15.52 -3.29
C MET A 1 18.45 14.03 -3.06
N VAL A 2 17.70 13.45 -2.14
CA VAL A 2 17.67 11.99 -1.93
C VAL A 2 16.57 11.43 -2.80
N TYR A 3 16.91 10.53 -3.71
CA TYR A 3 15.94 9.79 -4.50
C TYR A 3 15.59 8.53 -3.73
N ALA A 4 14.30 8.33 -3.45
CA ALA A 4 13.80 7.21 -2.66
C ALA A 4 12.51 6.65 -3.28
N ASP A 5 12.27 5.36 -3.09
CA ASP A 5 11.02 4.67 -3.43
C ASP A 5 10.50 3.97 -2.17
N TYR A 6 9.26 4.28 -1.79
CA TYR A 6 8.65 3.80 -0.56
C TYR A 6 7.45 2.86 -0.78
N HIS A 7 7.31 2.34 -2.01
CA HIS A 7 6.31 1.34 -2.34
C HIS A 7 6.86 0.38 -3.40
N VAL A 8 7.44 -0.70 -2.94
CA VAL A 8 8.11 -1.67 -3.79
C VAL A 8 7.78 -3.08 -3.36
N HIS A 9 7.38 -3.90 -4.33
CA HIS A 9 7.08 -5.31 -4.15
C HIS A 9 8.20 -6.21 -4.68
N SER A 10 8.42 -7.32 -4.00
CA SER A 10 9.39 -8.32 -4.38
C SER A 10 8.74 -9.68 -4.60
N ASP A 11 9.55 -10.70 -4.82
CA ASP A 11 9.11 -12.09 -4.93
C ASP A 11 8.46 -12.66 -3.65
N TYR A 12 8.43 -11.88 -2.56
CA TYR A 12 7.67 -12.20 -1.36
C TYR A 12 6.18 -11.82 -1.45
N SER A 13 5.82 -10.90 -2.33
CA SER A 13 4.43 -10.55 -2.65
C SER A 13 3.86 -11.47 -3.72
N ASP A 14 2.57 -11.81 -3.64
CA ASP A 14 1.91 -12.68 -4.61
C ASP A 14 1.83 -12.08 -6.02
N ASP A 15 1.86 -10.78 -6.13
CA ASP A 15 1.75 -10.01 -7.37
C ASP A 15 3.10 -9.71 -8.06
N SER A 16 4.23 -10.01 -7.41
CA SER A 16 5.57 -9.82 -7.98
C SER A 16 6.38 -11.12 -7.98
N TRP A 17 7.20 -11.34 -8.99
CA TRP A 17 8.18 -12.44 -9.06
C TRP A 17 9.61 -11.94 -9.18
N TYR A 18 9.83 -10.65 -9.01
CA TYR A 18 11.14 -10.03 -9.15
C TYR A 18 11.92 -10.19 -7.84
N LEU A 19 13.06 -10.88 -7.91
CA LEU A 19 13.86 -11.21 -6.73
C LEU A 19 14.21 -9.93 -5.95
N MET A 20 14.02 -9.95 -4.64
CA MET A 20 14.27 -8.79 -3.78
C MET A 20 15.69 -8.22 -3.98
N GLU A 21 16.71 -9.07 -4.11
CA GLU A 21 18.09 -8.62 -4.35
C GLU A 21 18.25 -7.94 -5.71
N ASP A 22 17.54 -8.38 -6.74
CA ASP A 22 17.64 -7.77 -8.08
C ASP A 22 16.95 -6.41 -8.10
N VAL A 23 15.84 -6.25 -7.36
CA VAL A 23 15.24 -4.94 -7.10
C VAL A 23 16.23 -3.97 -6.47
N VAL A 24 16.99 -4.42 -5.45
CA VAL A 24 18.02 -3.60 -4.81
C VAL A 24 19.10 -3.17 -5.80
N LYS A 25 19.60 -4.09 -6.65
CA LYS A 25 20.61 -3.78 -7.66
C LYS A 25 20.12 -2.74 -8.68
N ASP A 26 18.88 -2.89 -9.14
CA ASP A 26 18.30 -1.95 -10.09
C ASP A 26 18.04 -0.57 -9.44
N ALA A 27 17.60 -0.53 -8.18
CA ALA A 27 17.47 0.70 -7.41
C ALA A 27 18.81 1.46 -7.30
N ILE A 28 19.91 0.74 -7.04
CA ILE A 28 21.26 1.30 -7.02
C ILE A 28 21.64 1.85 -8.41
N GLN A 29 21.41 1.06 -9.45
CA GLN A 29 21.71 1.45 -10.84
C GLN A 29 20.93 2.70 -11.28
N LEU A 30 19.66 2.84 -10.83
CA LEU A 30 18.82 4.01 -11.07
C LEU A 30 19.24 5.22 -10.22
N GLY A 31 20.16 5.04 -9.29
CA GLY A 31 20.70 6.12 -8.44
C GLY A 31 19.86 6.42 -7.21
N LEU A 32 18.92 5.55 -6.83
CA LEU A 32 18.20 5.65 -5.58
C LEU A 32 19.19 5.58 -4.40
N LYS A 33 18.87 6.28 -3.33
CA LYS A 33 19.66 6.30 -2.09
C LYS A 33 18.94 5.61 -0.95
N GLU A 34 17.64 5.42 -1.11
CA GLU A 34 16.80 4.73 -0.14
C GLU A 34 15.68 3.99 -0.85
N ILE A 35 15.35 2.79 -0.37
CA ILE A 35 14.25 1.97 -0.84
C ILE A 35 13.55 1.33 0.35
N CYS A 36 12.23 1.30 0.31
CA CYS A 36 11.43 0.60 1.30
C CYS A 36 10.65 -0.52 0.62
N PHE A 37 10.92 -1.76 1.00
CA PHE A 37 10.09 -2.88 0.58
C PHE A 37 8.78 -2.88 1.36
N THR A 38 7.69 -3.09 0.65
CA THR A 38 6.33 -3.00 1.19
C THR A 38 5.44 -4.09 0.60
N ASP A 39 5.93 -5.33 0.63
CA ASP A 39 5.21 -6.49 0.13
C ASP A 39 3.87 -6.67 0.85
N HIS A 40 2.88 -7.29 0.20
CA HIS A 40 1.49 -7.34 0.62
C HIS A 40 1.20 -8.18 1.86
N VAL A 41 0.35 -7.64 2.74
CA VAL A 41 -0.43 -8.39 3.72
C VAL A 41 -1.90 -7.99 3.62
N ASP A 42 -2.78 -8.94 3.27
CA ASP A 42 -4.22 -8.72 3.04
C ASP A 42 -5.05 -9.73 3.85
N TYR A 43 -5.17 -9.49 5.16
CA TYR A 43 -5.98 -10.35 6.01
C TYR A 43 -7.46 -10.35 5.64
N GLY A 44 -8.07 -11.54 5.69
CA GLY A 44 -9.44 -11.78 5.26
C GLY A 44 -9.51 -12.45 3.88
N VAL A 45 -8.58 -12.12 2.98
CA VAL A 45 -8.53 -12.68 1.61
C VAL A 45 -7.29 -13.53 1.35
N LYS A 46 -6.16 -13.23 1.97
CA LYS A 46 -4.92 -14.01 1.85
C LYS A 46 -4.60 -14.75 3.15
N PRO A 47 -4.34 -16.07 3.12
CA PRO A 47 -3.87 -16.82 4.29
C PRO A 47 -2.38 -16.57 4.55
N ASP A 48 -1.97 -16.72 5.81
CA ASP A 48 -0.56 -16.79 6.19
C ASP A 48 0.04 -18.16 5.85
N TRP A 49 1.36 -18.21 5.75
CA TRP A 49 2.13 -19.45 5.61
C TRP A 49 1.99 -20.31 6.87
N LYS A 50 1.82 -21.62 6.68
CA LYS A 50 1.79 -22.57 7.79
C LYS A 50 3.21 -22.87 8.27
N PRO A 51 3.41 -23.22 9.55
CA PRO A 51 4.70 -23.63 10.04
C PRO A 51 5.30 -24.77 9.20
N ARG A 52 6.55 -24.63 8.75
CA ARG A 52 7.29 -25.60 7.90
C ARG A 52 6.73 -25.78 6.48
N GLU A 53 5.87 -24.92 6.04
CA GLU A 53 5.47 -24.87 4.63
C GLU A 53 6.67 -24.37 3.80
N GLU A 54 6.87 -24.99 2.64
CA GLU A 54 7.97 -24.58 1.74
C GLU A 54 7.61 -23.26 1.06
N PHE A 55 8.47 -22.26 1.21
CA PHE A 55 8.28 -20.96 0.58
C PHE A 55 8.43 -21.09 -0.94
N GLN A 56 7.44 -20.61 -1.67
CA GLN A 56 7.36 -20.68 -3.11
C GLN A 56 7.72 -19.32 -3.73
N VAL A 57 8.57 -19.34 -4.74
CA VAL A 57 8.93 -18.17 -5.55
C VAL A 57 8.51 -18.36 -7.00
N GLY A 58 8.39 -17.27 -7.75
CA GLY A 58 8.10 -17.27 -9.17
C GLY A 58 6.62 -17.06 -9.51
N LYS A 59 6.31 -17.19 -10.82
CA LYS A 59 5.01 -16.76 -11.39
C LYS A 59 3.78 -17.58 -10.93
N ASN A 60 3.98 -18.80 -10.47
CA ASN A 60 2.89 -19.74 -10.13
C ASN A 60 2.81 -19.99 -8.63
N LYS A 61 3.32 -19.08 -7.81
CA LYS A 61 3.22 -19.21 -6.34
C LYS A 61 1.79 -19.06 -5.87
N GLU A 62 1.50 -19.64 -4.74
CA GLU A 62 0.19 -19.50 -4.09
C GLU A 62 -0.05 -18.05 -3.65
N VAL A 63 -1.33 -17.63 -3.70
CA VAL A 63 -1.76 -16.32 -3.18
C VAL A 63 -1.77 -16.39 -1.65
N LYS A 64 -0.77 -15.77 -1.04
CA LYS A 64 -0.57 -15.74 0.42
C LYS A 64 0.01 -14.40 0.86
N ASN A 65 -0.13 -14.10 2.14
CA ASN A 65 0.59 -13.02 2.78
C ASN A 65 2.11 -13.27 2.73
N VAL A 66 2.90 -12.24 2.97
CA VAL A 66 4.35 -12.33 3.10
C VAL A 66 4.75 -13.46 4.07
N HIS A 67 5.80 -14.20 3.74
CA HIS A 67 6.42 -15.12 4.69
C HIS A 67 7.34 -14.33 5.64
N TYR A 68 6.79 -13.86 6.74
CA TYR A 68 7.41 -12.84 7.62
C TYR A 68 8.86 -13.16 7.98
N ASP A 69 9.14 -14.34 8.54
CA ASP A 69 10.50 -14.70 9.01
C ASP A 69 11.53 -14.64 7.88
N LEU A 70 11.20 -15.17 6.69
CA LEU A 70 12.11 -15.17 5.56
C LEU A 70 12.25 -13.76 4.95
N TYR A 71 11.18 -13.03 4.88
CA TYR A 71 11.15 -11.66 4.36
C TYR A 71 12.07 -10.73 5.17
N PHE A 72 11.89 -10.68 6.49
CA PHE A 72 12.71 -9.83 7.34
C PHE A 72 14.16 -10.30 7.41
N ALA A 73 14.43 -11.61 7.39
CA ALA A 73 15.78 -12.14 7.31
C ALA A 73 16.51 -11.74 6.02
N GLU A 74 15.79 -11.76 4.88
CA GLU A 74 16.40 -11.33 3.60
C GLU A 74 16.62 -9.81 3.59
N LEU A 75 15.68 -9.01 4.11
CA LEU A 75 15.87 -7.56 4.25
C LEU A 75 17.09 -7.22 5.10
N ASP A 76 17.28 -7.88 6.26
CA ASP A 76 18.45 -7.67 7.11
C ASP A 76 19.74 -8.03 6.41
N LYS A 77 19.76 -9.14 5.70
CA LYS A 77 20.91 -9.59 4.91
C LYS A 77 21.27 -8.60 3.80
N LEU A 78 20.26 -8.12 3.04
CA LEU A 78 20.48 -7.17 1.95
C LEU A 78 20.85 -5.78 2.46
N ALA A 79 20.22 -5.31 3.54
CA ALA A 79 20.57 -4.04 4.17
C ALA A 79 22.04 -4.02 4.61
N LYS A 80 22.53 -5.10 5.19
CA LYS A 80 23.97 -5.24 5.55
C LYS A 80 24.86 -5.34 4.31
N LYS A 81 24.44 -6.09 3.29
CA LYS A 81 25.25 -6.31 2.08
C LYS A 81 25.48 -5.02 1.29
N TYR A 82 24.44 -4.19 1.19
CA TYR A 82 24.44 -2.97 0.36
C TYR A 82 24.49 -1.67 1.18
N GLU A 83 24.88 -1.74 2.47
CA GLU A 83 24.88 -0.59 3.42
C GLU A 83 25.63 0.66 2.95
N LYS A 84 26.61 0.50 2.05
CA LYS A 84 27.43 1.62 1.52
C LYS A 84 26.83 2.22 0.24
N GLU A 85 25.85 1.59 -0.36
CA GLU A 85 25.31 1.96 -1.66
C GLU A 85 23.89 2.53 -1.56
N ILE A 86 23.04 1.86 -0.79
CA ILE A 86 21.63 2.22 -0.62
C ILE A 86 21.14 1.90 0.80
N ASN A 87 20.24 2.74 1.33
CA ASN A 87 19.56 2.49 2.59
C ASN A 87 18.30 1.66 2.33
N ILE A 88 18.21 0.43 2.85
CA ILE A 88 17.07 -0.45 2.70
C ILE A 88 16.21 -0.36 3.96
N LYS A 89 14.93 0.00 3.80
CA LYS A 89 13.94 0.13 4.86
C LYS A 89 13.02 -1.09 4.90
N LYS A 90 12.62 -1.47 6.12
CA LYS A 90 11.69 -2.57 6.39
C LYS A 90 10.28 -2.04 6.47
N GLY A 91 9.45 -2.40 5.53
CA GLY A 91 8.04 -2.04 5.52
C GLY A 91 7.16 -3.20 5.12
N LEU A 92 5.86 -2.97 5.15
CA LEU A 92 4.82 -3.80 4.56
C LEU A 92 3.69 -2.90 4.06
N GLU A 93 2.97 -3.38 3.07
CA GLU A 93 1.70 -2.80 2.67
C GLU A 93 0.56 -3.57 3.34
N PHE A 94 -0.13 -2.89 4.26
CA PHE A 94 -1.26 -3.41 4.99
C PHE A 94 -2.56 -3.15 4.23
N GLY A 95 -3.00 -4.13 3.44
CA GLY A 95 -4.32 -4.12 2.80
C GLY A 95 -5.40 -4.43 3.83
N MET A 96 -5.81 -3.38 4.56
CA MET A 96 -6.58 -3.50 5.79
C MET A 96 -8.07 -3.33 5.57
N GLN A 97 -8.83 -4.04 6.39
CA GLN A 97 -10.27 -3.86 6.58
C GLN A 97 -10.55 -3.59 8.07
N VAL A 98 -11.62 -2.91 8.39
CA VAL A 98 -11.92 -2.55 9.80
C VAL A 98 -11.95 -3.78 10.71
N HIS A 99 -12.52 -4.90 10.25
CA HIS A 99 -12.61 -6.13 11.03
C HIS A 99 -11.26 -6.88 11.16
N THR A 100 -10.28 -6.56 10.32
CA THR A 100 -8.94 -7.19 10.37
C THR A 100 -7.93 -6.41 11.23
N ILE A 101 -8.28 -5.21 11.71
CA ILE A 101 -7.41 -4.37 12.54
C ILE A 101 -6.70 -5.14 13.67
N PRO A 102 -7.38 -6.02 14.46
CA PRO A 102 -6.71 -6.74 15.55
C PRO A 102 -5.53 -7.59 15.08
N LYS A 103 -5.63 -8.26 13.92
CA LYS A 103 -4.53 -9.05 13.35
C LYS A 103 -3.36 -8.17 12.90
N PHE A 104 -3.65 -7.03 12.29
CA PHE A 104 -2.61 -6.08 11.90
C PHE A 104 -1.91 -5.45 13.10
N GLU A 105 -2.63 -5.24 14.20
CA GLU A 105 -2.02 -4.77 15.44
C GLU A 105 -1.07 -5.83 16.03
N GLU A 106 -1.46 -7.11 16.04
CA GLU A 106 -0.58 -8.22 16.44
C GLU A 106 0.67 -8.29 15.56
N LEU A 107 0.53 -8.17 14.23
CA LEU A 107 1.65 -8.16 13.30
C LEU A 107 2.56 -6.96 13.55
N TYR A 108 1.99 -5.77 13.72
CA TYR A 108 2.76 -4.56 13.99
C TYR A 108 3.61 -4.67 15.26
N GLN A 109 3.08 -5.29 16.30
CA GLN A 109 3.79 -5.49 17.56
C GLN A 109 4.85 -6.61 17.50
N SER A 110 4.79 -7.48 16.50
CA SER A 110 5.68 -8.64 16.35
C SER A 110 7.00 -8.33 15.65
N GLN A 111 7.12 -7.18 14.98
CA GLN A 111 8.25 -6.83 14.13
C GLN A 111 8.64 -5.35 14.32
N ASP A 112 9.90 -5.04 14.05
CA ASP A 112 10.40 -3.66 13.98
C ASP A 112 10.26 -3.12 12.55
N PHE A 113 9.28 -2.26 12.35
CA PHE A 113 9.03 -1.62 11.06
C PHE A 113 9.66 -0.22 10.99
N ASP A 114 10.31 0.09 9.87
CA ASP A 114 10.66 1.47 9.52
C ASP A 114 9.46 2.21 8.94
N PHE A 115 8.56 1.50 8.23
CA PHE A 115 7.50 2.11 7.45
C PHE A 115 6.32 1.15 7.22
N ILE A 116 5.10 1.67 7.26
CA ILE A 116 3.87 0.94 6.93
C ILE A 116 3.03 1.77 5.98
N LEU A 117 2.68 1.17 4.84
CA LEU A 117 1.62 1.66 3.97
C LEU A 117 0.27 1.15 4.47
N LEU A 118 -0.68 2.04 4.73
CA LEU A 118 -2.07 1.66 4.99
C LEU A 118 -2.85 1.71 3.68
N SER A 119 -3.36 0.59 3.25
CA SER A 119 -4.07 0.42 1.98
C SER A 119 -5.46 -0.20 2.17
N VAL A 120 -6.33 0.00 1.20
CA VAL A 120 -7.64 -0.67 1.12
C VAL A 120 -7.72 -1.38 -0.23
N HIS A 121 -7.62 -2.71 -0.23
CA HIS A 121 -7.64 -3.56 -1.44
C HIS A 121 -8.92 -4.36 -1.57
N GLN A 122 -9.62 -4.53 -0.46
CA GLN A 122 -10.85 -5.30 -0.33
C GLN A 122 -11.76 -4.70 0.75
N ILE A 123 -13.03 -5.00 0.67
CA ILE A 123 -14.05 -4.66 1.68
C ILE A 123 -14.98 -5.86 1.83
N GLU A 124 -15.29 -6.27 3.07
CA GLU A 124 -16.08 -7.47 3.38
C GLU A 124 -15.48 -8.74 2.75
N ASP A 125 -14.14 -8.87 2.78
CA ASP A 125 -13.35 -9.95 2.18
C ASP A 125 -13.58 -10.12 0.66
N LYS A 126 -13.96 -9.03 -0.02
CA LYS A 126 -14.17 -8.97 -1.47
C LYS A 126 -13.16 -8.04 -2.10
N GLU A 127 -12.26 -8.62 -2.87
CA GLU A 127 -11.20 -7.90 -3.56
C GLU A 127 -11.74 -7.06 -4.72
N PHE A 128 -11.09 -5.92 -4.99
CA PHE A 128 -11.49 -5.01 -6.05
C PHE A 128 -11.12 -5.55 -7.44
N TRP A 129 -9.95 -6.19 -7.57
CA TRP A 129 -9.44 -6.70 -8.84
C TRP A 129 -10.23 -7.89 -9.37
N THR A 130 -10.88 -8.68 -8.50
CA THR A 130 -11.79 -9.76 -8.92
C THR A 130 -13.14 -9.26 -9.41
N GLY A 131 -13.49 -8.00 -9.11
CA GLY A 131 -14.80 -7.42 -9.36
C GLY A 131 -15.88 -7.84 -8.37
N GLU A 132 -15.56 -8.64 -7.36
CA GLU A 132 -16.55 -9.12 -6.38
C GLU A 132 -17.11 -8.00 -5.51
N PHE A 133 -16.26 -7.05 -5.12
CA PHE A 133 -16.70 -5.88 -4.36
C PHE A 133 -17.70 -5.02 -5.12
N GLN A 134 -17.48 -4.80 -6.42
CA GLN A 134 -18.31 -3.95 -7.26
C GLN A 134 -19.61 -4.61 -7.69
N LYS A 135 -19.67 -5.96 -7.62
CA LYS A 135 -20.81 -6.73 -8.12
C LYS A 135 -22.10 -6.37 -7.40
N GLY A 136 -23.09 -5.93 -8.17
CA GLY A 136 -24.41 -5.56 -7.67
C GLY A 136 -24.51 -4.15 -7.08
N HIS A 137 -23.43 -3.35 -7.17
CA HIS A 137 -23.38 -1.97 -6.72
C HIS A 137 -23.19 -1.02 -7.90
N THR A 138 -23.76 0.16 -7.78
CA THR A 138 -23.44 1.27 -8.68
C THR A 138 -22.03 1.78 -8.37
N HIS A 139 -21.41 2.49 -9.32
CA HIS A 139 -20.10 3.10 -9.08
C HIS A 139 -20.13 4.06 -7.88
N LYS A 140 -21.21 4.83 -7.72
CA LYS A 140 -21.35 5.72 -6.57
C LYS A 140 -21.35 4.95 -5.25
N GLU A 141 -22.14 3.90 -5.13
CA GLU A 141 -22.18 3.06 -3.93
C GLU A 141 -20.81 2.43 -3.64
N SER A 142 -20.08 2.00 -4.68
CA SER A 142 -18.72 1.46 -4.51
C SER A 142 -17.75 2.52 -3.98
N TYR A 143 -17.81 3.76 -4.50
CA TYR A 143 -16.98 4.86 -3.98
C TYR A 143 -17.37 5.25 -2.55
N ASP A 144 -18.66 5.37 -2.25
CA ASP A 144 -19.14 5.71 -0.90
C ASP A 144 -18.63 4.67 0.11
N ARG A 145 -18.78 3.37 -0.18
CA ARG A 145 -18.30 2.28 0.69
C ARG A 145 -16.79 2.27 0.83
N TYR A 146 -16.05 2.54 -0.25
CA TYR A 146 -14.60 2.60 -0.23
C TYR A 146 -14.08 3.70 0.70
N TYR A 147 -14.61 4.91 0.57
CA TYR A 147 -14.18 6.02 1.42
C TYR A 147 -14.73 5.92 2.85
N ASP A 148 -15.88 5.28 3.06
CA ASP A 148 -16.37 5.00 4.41
C ASP A 148 -15.48 4.00 5.16
N GLU A 149 -15.05 2.92 4.51
CA GLU A 149 -14.07 1.98 5.07
C GLU A 149 -12.74 2.68 5.40
N MET A 150 -12.21 3.43 4.45
CA MET A 150 -10.98 4.19 4.65
C MET A 150 -11.08 5.18 5.81
N TYR A 151 -12.20 5.89 5.94
CA TYR A 151 -12.44 6.81 7.07
C TYR A 151 -12.43 6.07 8.42
N GLN A 152 -13.12 4.93 8.49
CA GLN A 152 -13.13 4.11 9.70
C GLN A 152 -11.72 3.60 10.03
N LEU A 153 -10.95 3.17 9.04
CA LEU A 153 -9.57 2.72 9.23
C LEU A 153 -8.69 3.84 9.81
N VAL A 154 -8.63 5.02 9.16
CA VAL A 154 -7.74 6.11 9.62
C VAL A 154 -8.17 6.71 10.96
N THR A 155 -9.45 6.59 11.34
CA THR A 155 -9.94 7.03 12.65
C THR A 155 -9.62 6.02 13.76
N THR A 156 -9.56 4.73 13.45
CA THR A 156 -9.41 3.64 14.44
C THR A 156 -7.96 3.16 14.56
N TYR A 157 -7.27 2.93 13.44
CA TYR A 157 -5.90 2.42 13.40
C TYR A 157 -4.88 3.55 13.28
N LYS A 158 -3.80 3.52 14.07
CA LYS A 158 -2.80 4.60 14.11
C LYS A 158 -1.37 4.13 13.80
N ASN A 159 -1.13 2.82 13.76
CA ASN A 159 0.20 2.24 13.55
C ASN A 159 0.53 2.08 12.06
N TYR A 160 0.46 3.19 11.31
CA TYR A 160 0.87 3.28 9.92
C TYR A 160 1.67 4.57 9.68
N SER A 161 2.41 4.64 8.59
CA SER A 161 3.22 5.81 8.22
C SER A 161 2.46 6.74 7.28
N VAL A 162 1.96 6.24 6.18
CA VAL A 162 1.17 6.98 5.19
C VAL A 162 -0.02 6.17 4.71
N LEU A 163 -1.05 6.87 4.23
CA LEU A 163 -2.17 6.30 3.51
C LEU A 163 -1.78 6.15 2.04
N ALA A 164 -1.75 4.92 1.54
CA ALA A 164 -1.34 4.59 0.18
C ALA A 164 -2.45 4.91 -0.83
N HIS A 165 -2.05 5.18 -2.07
CA HIS A 165 -2.92 5.30 -3.26
C HIS A 165 -4.41 5.48 -2.94
N MET A 166 -4.76 6.53 -2.19
CA MET A 166 -6.07 6.68 -1.53
C MET A 166 -7.28 6.78 -2.47
N ASP A 167 -7.09 6.74 -3.77
CA ASP A 167 -8.17 6.61 -4.77
C ASP A 167 -8.00 5.36 -5.65
N LEU A 168 -7.38 4.30 -5.12
CA LEU A 168 -7.09 3.04 -5.81
C LEU A 168 -8.31 2.44 -6.52
N VAL A 169 -9.49 2.52 -5.91
CA VAL A 169 -10.73 1.97 -6.46
C VAL A 169 -11.03 2.46 -7.88
N ARG A 170 -10.47 3.59 -8.30
CA ARG A 170 -10.55 4.10 -9.69
C ARG A 170 -10.02 3.12 -10.73
N ARG A 171 -9.07 2.26 -10.36
CA ARG A 171 -8.52 1.24 -11.29
C ARG A 171 -9.59 0.27 -11.76
N TYR A 172 -10.62 0.05 -10.96
CA TYR A 172 -11.61 -1.02 -11.10
C TYR A 172 -13.02 -0.53 -11.39
N LEU A 173 -13.22 0.79 -11.52
CA LEU A 173 -14.49 1.42 -11.84
C LEU A 173 -14.40 2.20 -13.15
N ASP A 174 -15.54 2.73 -13.64
CA ASP A 174 -15.57 3.54 -14.83
C ASP A 174 -14.69 4.79 -14.68
N LYS A 175 -13.72 4.95 -15.58
CA LYS A 175 -12.70 6.00 -15.56
C LYS A 175 -13.23 7.36 -16.06
N GLU A 176 -14.39 7.39 -16.70
CA GLU A 176 -14.93 8.60 -17.38
C GLU A 176 -15.69 9.54 -16.44
N VAL A 177 -16.10 9.07 -15.26
CA VAL A 177 -16.88 9.88 -14.32
C VAL A 177 -15.97 10.53 -13.28
N ASP A 178 -16.03 11.84 -13.17
CA ASP A 178 -15.38 12.58 -12.09
C ASP A 178 -15.98 12.18 -10.74
N ARG A 179 -15.14 11.61 -9.87
CA ARG A 179 -15.53 11.06 -8.57
C ARG A 179 -15.12 11.94 -7.41
N PHE A 180 -14.15 12.84 -7.62
CA PHE A 180 -13.64 13.71 -6.57
C PHE A 180 -14.75 14.58 -5.98
N GLU A 181 -15.53 15.28 -6.83
CA GLU A 181 -16.57 16.19 -6.34
C GLU A 181 -17.68 15.46 -5.57
N TYR A 182 -18.02 14.20 -5.94
CA TYR A 182 -19.01 13.40 -5.21
C TYR A 182 -18.55 13.02 -3.80
N ASN A 183 -17.25 12.79 -3.62
CA ASN A 183 -16.68 12.28 -2.37
C ASN A 183 -15.80 13.31 -1.66
N LYS A 184 -15.74 14.53 -2.14
CA LYS A 184 -14.86 15.59 -1.66
C LYS A 184 -14.94 15.83 -0.15
N ASP A 185 -16.14 15.85 0.41
CA ASP A 185 -16.32 16.07 1.84
C ASP A 185 -15.78 14.90 2.65
N LYS A 186 -16.04 13.67 2.23
CA LYS A 186 -15.49 12.47 2.89
C LYS A 186 -13.96 12.40 2.75
N ILE A 187 -13.42 12.66 1.57
CA ILE A 187 -11.98 12.74 1.33
C ILE A 187 -11.35 13.80 2.24
N LYS A 188 -12.00 14.96 2.37
CA LYS A 188 -11.55 16.03 3.27
C LYS A 188 -11.52 15.60 4.74
N GLU A 189 -12.52 14.85 5.20
CA GLU A 189 -12.55 14.29 6.55
C GLU A 189 -11.39 13.31 6.76
N ILE A 190 -11.15 12.38 5.83
CA ILE A 190 -10.05 11.43 5.86
C ILE A 190 -8.70 12.17 5.97
N LEU A 191 -8.47 13.13 5.06
CA LEU A 191 -7.22 13.89 5.02
C LEU A 191 -6.98 14.68 6.32
N LYS A 192 -8.01 15.25 6.93
CA LYS A 192 -7.90 15.91 8.24
C LYS A 192 -7.42 14.94 9.32
N VAL A 193 -8.02 13.75 9.40
CA VAL A 193 -7.62 12.72 10.37
C VAL A 193 -6.17 12.29 10.14
N VAL A 194 -5.76 12.09 8.90
CA VAL A 194 -4.37 11.75 8.52
C VAL A 194 -3.41 12.84 9.01
N ILE A 195 -3.70 14.10 8.74
CA ILE A 195 -2.88 15.24 9.15
C ILE A 195 -2.83 15.40 10.68
N GLU A 196 -3.96 15.34 11.35
CA GLU A 196 -4.07 15.45 12.81
C GLU A 196 -3.29 14.35 13.56
N ASN A 197 -3.18 13.17 12.96
CA ASN A 197 -2.38 12.07 13.49
C ASN A 197 -0.89 12.12 13.10
N ASN A 198 -0.42 13.22 12.48
CA ASN A 198 0.94 13.36 11.94
C ASN A 198 1.32 12.23 10.96
N LYS A 199 0.35 11.78 10.16
CA LYS A 199 0.54 10.81 9.07
C LYS A 199 0.59 11.53 7.73
N GLY A 200 1.04 10.80 6.70
CA GLY A 200 1.13 11.31 5.34
C GLY A 200 0.21 10.58 4.37
N ILE A 201 0.38 10.94 3.11
CA ILE A 201 -0.20 10.22 1.97
C ILE A 201 0.90 9.83 0.99
N GLU A 202 0.63 8.80 0.21
CA GLU A 202 1.50 8.40 -0.89
C GLU A 202 1.11 9.11 -2.19
N VAL A 203 2.09 9.39 -3.05
CA VAL A 203 1.92 9.57 -4.49
C VAL A 203 2.43 8.30 -5.18
N ASN A 204 1.50 7.51 -5.67
CA ASN A 204 1.78 6.26 -6.36
C ASN A 204 1.89 6.52 -7.87
N THR A 205 2.99 6.07 -8.47
CA THR A 205 3.32 6.36 -9.88
C THR A 205 2.90 5.24 -10.83
N SER A 206 2.28 4.16 -10.34
CA SER A 206 1.83 3.04 -11.16
C SER A 206 0.64 3.36 -12.07
N SER A 207 0.01 4.52 -11.93
CA SER A 207 -1.18 4.94 -12.68
C SER A 207 -1.05 4.75 -14.19
N SER A 208 0.15 4.95 -14.76
CA SER A 208 0.40 4.74 -16.20
C SER A 208 0.25 3.28 -16.63
N ARG A 209 0.57 2.32 -15.74
CA ARG A 209 0.41 0.88 -16.02
C ARG A 209 -1.05 0.44 -16.06
N TYR A 210 -1.93 1.20 -15.38
CA TYR A 210 -3.37 0.93 -15.30
C TYR A 210 -4.21 1.84 -16.20
N GLU A 211 -3.55 2.55 -17.14
CA GLU A 211 -4.21 3.47 -18.08
C GLU A 211 -5.07 4.53 -17.36
N ILE A 212 -4.70 4.88 -16.13
CA ILE A 212 -5.32 5.97 -15.38
C ILE A 212 -4.67 7.28 -15.83
N ASN A 213 -5.50 8.21 -16.28
CA ASN A 213 -5.01 9.55 -16.60
C ASN A 213 -4.67 10.31 -15.32
N GLY A 214 -3.40 10.71 -15.16
CA GLY A 214 -2.91 11.47 -14.01
C GLY A 214 -2.27 10.62 -12.92
N LEU A 215 -2.22 11.17 -11.71
CA LEU A 215 -1.60 10.55 -10.54
C LEU A 215 -2.60 9.74 -9.70
N THR A 216 -2.10 8.89 -8.83
CA THR A 216 -2.83 8.22 -7.77
C THR A 216 -2.17 8.60 -6.42
N PRO A 217 -2.85 9.36 -5.53
CA PRO A 217 -4.18 9.93 -5.76
C PRO A 217 -4.20 11.06 -6.79
N SER A 218 -5.41 11.42 -7.20
CA SER A 218 -5.63 12.47 -8.20
C SER A 218 -5.05 13.82 -7.76
N ILE A 219 -4.74 14.68 -8.72
CA ILE A 219 -4.20 16.02 -8.44
C ILE A 219 -5.15 16.87 -7.59
N GLU A 220 -6.45 16.65 -7.67
CA GLU A 220 -7.46 17.31 -6.86
C GLU A 220 -7.32 16.92 -5.38
N ILE A 221 -7.09 15.66 -5.10
CA ILE A 221 -6.82 15.16 -3.74
C ILE A 221 -5.51 15.73 -3.20
N LEU A 222 -4.46 15.75 -4.00
CA LEU A 222 -3.16 16.31 -3.61
C LEU A 222 -3.26 17.82 -3.31
N LYS A 223 -4.01 18.57 -4.11
CA LYS A 223 -4.28 19.99 -3.84
C LYS A 223 -5.04 20.18 -2.54
N LEU A 224 -6.10 19.39 -2.31
CA LEU A 224 -6.87 19.45 -1.08
C LEU A 224 -6.00 19.10 0.14
N TYR A 225 -5.13 18.07 0.04
CA TYR A 225 -4.19 17.72 1.09
C TYR A 225 -3.25 18.89 1.45
N HIS A 226 -2.69 19.54 0.44
CA HIS A 226 -1.86 20.73 0.62
C HIS A 226 -2.64 21.90 1.25
N GLU A 227 -3.85 22.20 0.78
CA GLU A 227 -4.72 23.26 1.31
C GLU A 227 -5.09 23.03 2.78
N LEU A 228 -5.23 21.76 3.20
CA LEU A 228 -5.48 21.37 4.59
C LEU A 228 -4.22 21.43 5.48
N GLY A 229 -3.05 21.73 4.90
CA GLY A 229 -1.78 21.83 5.62
C GLY A 229 -1.01 20.51 5.74
N GLY A 230 -1.32 19.53 4.91
CA GLY A 230 -0.56 18.27 4.80
C GLY A 230 0.88 18.51 4.37
N LYS A 231 1.83 17.78 4.98
CA LYS A 231 3.28 18.01 4.78
C LYS A 231 4.06 16.73 4.49
N ILE A 232 3.51 15.57 4.79
CA ILE A 232 4.20 14.28 4.65
C ILE A 232 3.69 13.61 3.38
N ILE A 233 4.59 13.46 2.42
CA ILE A 233 4.32 12.76 1.15
C ILE A 233 5.47 11.80 0.89
N THR A 234 5.14 10.55 0.56
CA THR A 234 6.07 9.59 -0.01
C THR A 234 5.76 9.36 -1.48
N ILE A 235 6.74 8.86 -2.23
CA ILE A 235 6.56 8.44 -3.61
C ILE A 235 6.77 6.93 -3.65
N GLY A 236 5.90 6.23 -4.35
CA GLY A 236 5.98 4.81 -4.57
C GLY A 236 5.82 4.42 -6.03
N SER A 237 6.59 3.44 -6.48
CA SER A 237 6.45 2.88 -7.84
C SER A 237 5.41 1.76 -7.90
N ASP A 238 5.22 1.07 -6.80
CA ASP A 238 4.24 -0.02 -6.59
C ASP A 238 4.49 -1.22 -7.51
#